data_5546fa5bcc67344946cfded7a8b05b0e
#
_entry.id   5546fa5bcc67344946cfded7a8b05b0e
#
_cell.length_a   1.000
_cell.length_b   1.000
_cell.length_c   1.000
_cell.angle_alpha   90.00
_cell.angle_beta   90.00
_cell.angle_gamma   90.00
#
_symmetry.space_group_name_H-M   'P 1'
#
loop_
_entity.id
_entity.type
_entity.pdbx_description
1 polymer ?
#
loop_
_entity_poly.entity_id
_entity_poly.type
_entity_poly.pdbx_seq_one_letter_code
_entity_poly.pdbx_strand_id
1 'polypeptide(L)'
;MKVLTFSLTGMLLLCPPAFANSNTELLVQGVITPSACAPVVSGGGIVDFGKVSVKDLNTHTYTDLPRETMRLSVRCDGPTFFTLNTIDNRPGTAASHFSWHGLGTTANDEKVGDAGLGLYSPIADGVPVRTITSRDGGSTWMPSVMLSHTLLTAVANNDDVTPIAIQELDAEIRLITHIAPANDLTLTDEVPIDGHATVQVNYL
;
A
#
# COMPACT_ATOMS: atom_id res chain seq x y z
N MET A 1 67.74 69.45 31.42
CA MET A 1 66.84 68.29 31.71
C MET A 1 65.49 68.62 31.22
N LYS A 2 65.06 67.99 30.10
CA LYS A 2 63.73 68.18 29.49
C LYS A 2 62.88 67.00 29.84
N VAL A 3 61.75 67.21 30.54
CA VAL A 3 60.79 66.19 30.89
C VAL A 3 59.79 66.15 29.73
N LEU A 4 59.63 64.96 29.10
CA LEU A 4 58.72 64.69 28.05
C LEU A 4 57.45 64.03 28.65
N THR A 5 56.35 64.74 28.62
CA THR A 5 55.04 64.25 29.07
C THR A 5 54.38 63.55 27.89
N PHE A 6 54.16 62.23 28.04
CA PHE A 6 53.42 61.40 27.08
C PHE A 6 51.90 61.41 27.38
N SER A 7 51.11 62.02 26.49
CA SER A 7 49.68 62.05 26.61
C SER A 7 49.09 60.81 25.98
N LEU A 8 48.45 59.92 26.78
CA LEU A 8 47.77 58.69 26.34
C LEU A 8 46.29 58.99 26.00
N THR A 9 46.02 59.14 24.71
CA THR A 9 44.67 59.35 24.22
C THR A 9 43.94 58.03 24.15
N GLY A 10 42.96 57.79 25.04
CA GLY A 10 42.12 56.63 25.07
C GLY A 10 41.09 56.65 23.92
N MET A 11 41.21 55.71 22.96
CA MET A 11 40.26 55.53 21.88
C MET A 11 39.12 54.61 22.37
N LEU A 12 37.92 55.19 22.63
CA LEU A 12 36.72 54.48 23.00
C LEU A 12 36.16 53.82 21.75
N LEU A 13 36.27 52.44 21.67
CA LEU A 13 35.63 51.62 20.67
C LEU A 13 34.13 51.56 20.99
N LEU A 14 33.32 52.28 20.22
CA LEU A 14 31.87 52.12 20.16
C LEU A 14 31.55 50.84 19.42
N CYS A 15 31.22 49.76 20.16
CA CYS A 15 30.73 48.49 19.59
C CYS A 15 29.18 48.66 19.37
N PRO A 16 28.66 48.58 18.15
CA PRO A 16 27.22 48.61 17.94
C PRO A 16 26.57 47.37 18.53
N PRO A 17 25.39 47.44 19.16
CA PRO A 17 24.68 46.28 19.63
C PRO A 17 24.26 45.36 18.43
N ALA A 18 24.77 44.17 18.34
CA ALA A 18 24.36 43.15 17.40
C ALA A 18 23.03 42.53 17.89
N PHE A 19 21.92 42.85 17.28
CA PHE A 19 20.64 42.16 17.49
C PHE A 19 20.69 40.83 16.74
N ALA A 20 20.93 39.74 17.44
CA ALA A 20 20.80 38.41 16.90
C ALA A 20 19.32 38.02 16.92
N ASN A 21 18.66 38.01 15.77
CA ASN A 21 17.33 37.42 15.61
C ASN A 21 17.47 35.91 15.43
N SER A 22 16.93 35.14 16.37
CA SER A 22 16.79 33.69 16.23
C SER A 22 15.39 33.40 15.65
N ASN A 23 15.34 32.93 14.43
CA ASN A 23 14.11 32.52 13.77
C ASN A 23 14.01 31.00 13.77
N THR A 24 12.81 30.48 14.04
CA THR A 24 12.47 29.08 13.88
C THR A 24 11.26 29.01 12.95
N GLU A 25 11.35 28.12 11.95
CA GLU A 25 10.25 27.87 11.04
C GLU A 25 9.34 26.77 11.59
N LEU A 26 8.05 26.99 11.59
CA LEU A 26 7.01 25.99 11.83
C LEU A 26 6.28 25.73 10.52
N LEU A 27 6.44 24.54 9.97
CA LEU A 27 5.73 24.11 8.79
C LEU A 27 4.47 23.34 9.22
N VAL A 28 3.29 23.82 8.82
CA VAL A 28 2.02 23.12 8.98
C VAL A 28 1.57 22.66 7.59
N GLN A 29 1.45 21.35 7.42
CA GLN A 29 1.00 20.74 6.17
C GLN A 29 -0.24 19.90 6.40
N GLY A 30 -1.13 19.87 5.43
CA GLY A 30 -2.34 19.05 5.44
C GLY A 30 -3.08 19.19 4.11
N VAL A 31 -3.94 18.24 3.83
CA VAL A 31 -4.81 18.25 2.65
C VAL A 31 -6.25 18.20 3.14
N ILE A 32 -7.09 19.10 2.64
CA ILE A 32 -8.54 19.04 2.83
C ILE A 32 -9.11 18.32 1.61
N THR A 33 -9.63 17.10 1.83
CA THR A 33 -10.32 16.35 0.77
C THR A 33 -11.80 16.73 0.77
N PRO A 34 -12.39 16.99 -0.41
CA PRO A 34 -13.82 17.36 -0.50
C PRO A 34 -14.76 16.22 -0.07
N SER A 35 -14.29 14.98 -0.16
CA SER A 35 -15.04 13.79 0.21
C SER A 35 -14.08 12.73 0.75
N ALA A 36 -14.37 12.20 1.93
CA ALA A 36 -13.62 11.11 2.51
C ALA A 36 -14.26 9.77 2.10
N CYS A 37 -13.42 8.80 1.74
CA CYS A 37 -13.85 7.43 1.42
C CYS A 37 -13.26 6.45 2.43
N ALA A 38 -14.11 5.57 2.97
CA ALA A 38 -13.72 4.55 3.94
C ALA A 38 -13.87 3.14 3.33
N PRO A 39 -12.78 2.40 3.09
CA PRO A 39 -12.81 1.00 2.69
C PRO A 39 -13.04 0.10 3.91
N VAL A 40 -13.87 -0.93 3.75
CA VAL A 40 -14.13 -1.96 4.75
C VAL A 40 -14.12 -3.32 4.08
N VAL A 41 -13.36 -4.27 4.65
CA VAL A 41 -13.33 -5.67 4.21
C VAL A 41 -14.09 -6.53 5.21
N SER A 42 -14.95 -7.43 4.70
CA SER A 42 -15.72 -8.35 5.55
C SER A 42 -14.82 -9.27 6.37
N GLY A 43 -15.31 -9.72 7.54
CA GLY A 43 -14.55 -10.62 8.42
C GLY A 43 -13.26 -10.01 8.99
N GLY A 44 -13.14 -8.65 8.97
CA GLY A 44 -11.91 -7.98 9.39
C GLY A 44 -10.72 -8.21 8.45
N GLY A 45 -10.95 -8.74 7.23
CA GLY A 45 -9.89 -9.04 6.26
C GLY A 45 -9.01 -10.25 6.63
N ILE A 46 -9.50 -11.13 7.52
CA ILE A 46 -8.75 -12.30 7.96
C ILE A 46 -9.13 -13.52 7.11
N VAL A 47 -8.11 -14.18 6.59
CA VAL A 47 -8.20 -15.50 5.95
C VAL A 47 -7.28 -16.45 6.72
N ASP A 48 -7.84 -17.52 7.24
CA ASP A 48 -7.13 -18.54 7.99
C ASP A 48 -7.23 -19.89 7.27
N PHE A 49 -6.12 -20.40 6.77
CA PHE A 49 -6.03 -21.71 6.13
C PHE A 49 -5.84 -22.85 7.15
N GLY A 50 -5.76 -22.54 8.45
CA GLY A 50 -5.49 -23.52 9.47
C GLY A 50 -4.11 -24.19 9.30
N LYS A 51 -4.03 -25.48 9.59
CA LYS A 51 -2.79 -26.25 9.43
C LYS A 51 -2.75 -26.92 8.06
N VAL A 52 -1.81 -26.52 7.23
CA VAL A 52 -1.51 -27.15 5.95
C VAL A 52 -0.42 -28.21 6.17
N SER A 53 -0.70 -29.47 5.80
CA SER A 53 0.27 -30.55 5.97
C SER A 53 1.32 -30.50 4.85
N VAL A 54 2.59 -30.76 5.17
CA VAL A 54 3.66 -30.90 4.17
C VAL A 54 3.32 -31.98 3.12
N LYS A 55 2.55 -32.99 3.48
CA LYS A 55 2.12 -34.06 2.56
C LYS A 55 1.15 -33.56 1.47
N ASP A 56 0.49 -32.44 1.72
CA ASP A 56 -0.45 -31.84 0.80
C ASP A 56 0.23 -30.83 -0.14
N LEU A 57 1.53 -30.54 0.09
CA LEU A 57 2.31 -29.65 -0.75
C LEU A 57 2.90 -30.42 -1.94
N ASN A 58 2.87 -29.79 -3.12
CA ASN A 58 3.56 -30.28 -4.30
C ASN A 58 5.08 -30.18 -4.11
N THR A 59 5.79 -31.21 -4.51
CA THR A 59 7.25 -31.31 -4.29
C THR A 59 8.04 -30.33 -5.17
N HIS A 60 7.64 -30.15 -6.44
CA HIS A 60 8.40 -29.42 -7.46
C HIS A 60 7.64 -28.26 -8.11
N THR A 61 6.38 -28.06 -7.77
CA THR A 61 5.52 -26.99 -8.30
C THR A 61 4.82 -26.30 -7.16
N TYR A 62 4.31 -25.08 -7.41
CA TYR A 62 3.50 -24.39 -6.44
C TYR A 62 2.24 -25.18 -6.08
N THR A 63 1.81 -25.05 -4.83
CA THR A 63 0.57 -25.62 -4.33
C THR A 63 -0.47 -24.53 -4.21
N ASP A 64 -1.58 -24.66 -4.91
CA ASP A 64 -2.72 -23.73 -4.76
C ASP A 64 -3.50 -24.09 -3.51
N LEU A 65 -3.64 -23.14 -2.59
CA LEU A 65 -4.58 -23.27 -1.48
C LEU A 65 -6.01 -22.98 -1.94
N PRO A 66 -7.03 -23.38 -1.16
CA PRO A 66 -8.42 -23.03 -1.48
C PRO A 66 -8.57 -21.53 -1.74
N ARG A 67 -9.35 -21.19 -2.78
CA ARG A 67 -9.65 -19.78 -3.10
C ARG A 67 -10.61 -19.23 -2.06
N GLU A 68 -10.29 -18.05 -1.55
CA GLU A 68 -11.11 -17.35 -0.58
C GLU A 68 -11.70 -16.09 -1.18
N THR A 69 -12.88 -15.72 -0.70
CA THR A 69 -13.60 -14.53 -1.17
C THR A 69 -14.05 -13.69 0.02
N MET A 70 -13.73 -12.42 -0.01
CA MET A 70 -14.14 -11.42 0.96
C MET A 70 -14.97 -10.35 0.27
N ARG A 71 -15.88 -9.70 0.97
CA ARG A 71 -16.58 -8.53 0.45
C ARG A 71 -15.79 -7.27 0.79
N LEU A 72 -15.58 -6.41 -0.20
CA LEU A 72 -15.08 -5.06 -0.05
C LEU A 72 -16.24 -4.08 -0.20
N SER A 73 -16.36 -3.14 0.72
CA SER A 73 -17.25 -1.99 0.61
C SER A 73 -16.44 -0.72 0.74
N VAL A 74 -16.67 0.27 -0.14
CA VAL A 74 -16.11 1.62 0.00
C VAL A 74 -17.29 2.59 0.05
N ARG A 75 -17.27 3.51 1.02
CA ARG A 75 -18.30 4.53 1.20
C ARG A 75 -17.62 5.89 1.27
N CYS A 76 -18.08 6.81 0.42
CA CYS A 76 -17.59 8.19 0.33
C CYS A 76 -18.69 9.15 0.77
N ASP A 77 -18.29 10.33 1.27
CA ASP A 77 -19.25 11.39 1.67
C ASP A 77 -20.02 11.96 0.46
N GLY A 78 -19.52 11.79 -0.75
CA GLY A 78 -20.15 12.20 -2.01
C GLY A 78 -19.46 11.56 -3.21
N PRO A 79 -19.98 11.75 -4.43
CA PRO A 79 -19.39 11.18 -5.65
C PRO A 79 -17.93 11.60 -5.80
N THR A 80 -17.03 10.63 -5.88
CA THR A 80 -15.58 10.84 -5.82
C THR A 80 -14.87 9.94 -6.84
N PHE A 81 -13.90 10.51 -7.54
CA PHE A 81 -12.96 9.73 -8.34
C PHE A 81 -11.88 9.16 -7.41
N PHE A 82 -11.81 7.87 -7.31
CA PHE A 82 -10.77 7.21 -6.52
C PHE A 82 -10.27 5.94 -7.19
N THR A 83 -9.10 5.52 -6.75
CA THR A 83 -8.52 4.23 -7.09
C THR A 83 -8.28 3.42 -5.82
N LEU A 84 -8.23 2.13 -5.99
CA LEU A 84 -7.75 1.17 -5.02
C LEU A 84 -6.37 0.69 -5.43
N ASN A 85 -5.49 0.55 -4.49
CA ASN A 85 -4.27 -0.25 -4.60
C ASN A 85 -4.04 -0.98 -3.29
N THR A 86 -2.96 -1.74 -3.21
CA THR A 86 -2.58 -2.41 -1.97
C THR A 86 -1.16 -2.03 -1.57
N ILE A 87 -0.84 -2.23 -0.29
CA ILE A 87 0.54 -2.25 0.20
C ILE A 87 0.85 -3.70 0.55
N ASP A 88 1.97 -4.22 0.05
CA ASP A 88 2.52 -5.48 0.53
C ASP A 88 3.30 -5.21 1.82
N ASN A 89 2.79 -5.68 2.97
CA ASN A 89 3.45 -5.51 4.27
C ASN A 89 4.49 -6.62 4.56
N ARG A 90 4.71 -7.52 3.57
CA ARG A 90 5.80 -8.51 3.53
C ARG A 90 6.64 -8.34 2.25
N PRO A 91 7.10 -7.11 1.94
CA PRO A 91 7.72 -6.80 0.66
C PRO A 91 8.95 -7.66 0.39
N GLY A 92 9.07 -8.13 -0.85
CA GLY A 92 10.20 -8.95 -1.28
C GLY A 92 10.09 -10.43 -0.93
N THR A 93 9.04 -10.88 -0.19
CA THR A 93 8.86 -12.29 0.18
C THR A 93 7.93 -13.07 -0.76
N ALA A 94 7.34 -12.41 -1.77
CA ALA A 94 6.57 -13.10 -2.81
C ALA A 94 7.46 -14.08 -3.59
N ALA A 95 7.01 -15.33 -3.72
CA ALA A 95 7.83 -16.42 -4.27
C ALA A 95 7.74 -16.52 -5.80
N SER A 96 6.56 -16.25 -6.40
CA SER A 96 6.35 -16.45 -7.84
C SER A 96 6.17 -15.15 -8.61
N HIS A 97 5.39 -14.22 -8.09
CA HIS A 97 4.99 -13.00 -8.78
C HIS A 97 5.33 -11.74 -8.01
N PHE A 98 6.14 -10.85 -8.59
CA PHE A 98 6.54 -9.58 -7.96
C PHE A 98 5.37 -8.62 -7.66
N SER A 99 4.22 -8.79 -8.34
CA SER A 99 3.01 -7.98 -8.12
C SER A 99 2.01 -8.60 -7.14
N TRP A 100 2.33 -9.78 -6.61
CA TRP A 100 1.56 -10.45 -5.57
C TRP A 100 2.16 -10.14 -4.20
N HIS A 101 1.41 -10.44 -3.14
CA HIS A 101 1.79 -10.15 -1.76
C HIS A 101 2.54 -11.34 -1.17
N GLY A 102 3.65 -11.09 -0.52
CA GLY A 102 4.46 -12.13 0.09
C GLY A 102 3.78 -12.78 1.31
N LEU A 103 4.09 -14.05 1.52
CA LEU A 103 3.62 -14.84 2.68
C LEU A 103 4.69 -15.02 3.76
N GLY A 104 5.74 -14.19 3.73
CA GLY A 104 6.86 -14.31 4.65
C GLY A 104 7.91 -15.32 4.17
N THR A 105 8.86 -15.63 5.06
CA THR A 105 9.97 -16.56 4.81
C THR A 105 10.09 -17.58 5.93
N THR A 106 10.75 -18.71 5.62
CA THR A 106 11.23 -19.66 6.65
C THR A 106 12.36 -19.03 7.48
N ALA A 107 12.82 -19.72 8.51
CA ALA A 107 13.99 -19.32 9.30
C ALA A 107 15.29 -19.26 8.47
N ASN A 108 15.32 -19.87 7.29
CA ASN A 108 16.44 -19.88 6.34
C ASN A 108 16.27 -18.87 5.20
N ASP A 109 15.38 -17.88 5.36
CA ASP A 109 15.05 -16.86 4.35
C ASP A 109 14.45 -17.42 3.02
N GLU A 110 13.90 -18.64 3.04
CA GLU A 110 13.22 -19.22 1.90
C GLU A 110 11.79 -18.67 1.82
N LYS A 111 11.35 -18.20 0.66
CA LYS A 111 10.04 -17.58 0.46
C LYS A 111 8.92 -18.62 0.53
N VAL A 112 8.01 -18.46 1.48
CA VAL A 112 6.92 -19.43 1.76
C VAL A 112 5.91 -19.49 0.63
N GLY A 113 5.65 -18.38 -0.04
CA GLY A 113 4.66 -18.32 -1.12
C GLY A 113 4.24 -16.91 -1.45
N ASP A 114 3.11 -16.78 -2.10
CA ASP A 114 2.50 -15.48 -2.40
C ASP A 114 0.98 -15.54 -2.53
N ALA A 115 0.35 -14.38 -2.47
CA ALA A 115 -1.09 -14.19 -2.55
C ALA A 115 -1.44 -13.12 -3.58
N GLY A 116 -2.21 -13.50 -4.59
CA GLY A 116 -2.80 -12.61 -5.58
C GLY A 116 -4.21 -12.18 -5.17
N LEU A 117 -4.50 -10.90 -5.34
CA LEU A 117 -5.83 -10.33 -5.10
C LEU A 117 -6.47 -9.88 -6.40
N GLY A 118 -7.78 -10.07 -6.51
CA GLY A 118 -8.57 -9.54 -7.61
C GLY A 118 -9.91 -8.98 -7.16
N LEU A 119 -10.34 -7.89 -7.79
CA LEU A 119 -11.62 -7.21 -7.54
C LEU A 119 -12.65 -7.65 -8.57
N TYR A 120 -13.65 -8.36 -8.10
CA TYR A 120 -14.69 -8.98 -8.95
C TYR A 120 -16.08 -8.43 -8.65
N SER A 121 -16.95 -8.54 -9.62
CA SER A 121 -18.37 -8.22 -9.52
C SER A 121 -18.64 -6.83 -8.90
N PRO A 122 -17.94 -5.75 -9.31
CA PRO A 122 -18.13 -4.45 -8.70
C PRO A 122 -19.52 -3.89 -9.03
N ILE A 123 -20.15 -3.33 -7.99
CA ILE A 123 -21.40 -2.58 -8.06
C ILE A 123 -21.11 -1.18 -7.53
N ALA A 124 -21.29 -0.17 -8.37
CA ALA A 124 -21.10 1.23 -8.03
C ALA A 124 -22.45 1.94 -8.00
N ASP A 125 -22.80 2.59 -6.89
CA ASP A 125 -24.07 3.30 -6.69
C ASP A 125 -25.30 2.46 -7.09
N GLY A 126 -25.26 1.14 -6.78
CA GLY A 126 -26.31 0.18 -7.10
C GLY A 126 -26.29 -0.35 -8.55
N VAL A 127 -25.35 0.07 -9.39
CA VAL A 127 -25.26 -0.35 -10.80
C VAL A 127 -24.03 -1.24 -11.01
N PRO A 128 -24.16 -2.40 -11.69
CA PRO A 128 -23.00 -3.21 -12.07
C PRO A 128 -22.06 -2.46 -13.01
N VAL A 129 -20.78 -2.46 -12.67
CA VAL A 129 -19.69 -1.80 -13.41
C VAL A 129 -18.56 -2.79 -13.68
N ARG A 130 -17.51 -2.36 -14.40
CA ARG A 130 -16.32 -3.18 -14.62
C ARG A 130 -15.13 -2.67 -13.84
N THR A 131 -14.25 -3.58 -13.45
CA THR A 131 -12.94 -3.26 -12.91
C THR A 131 -11.97 -2.93 -14.04
N ILE A 132 -11.18 -1.87 -13.86
CA ILE A 132 -10.11 -1.43 -14.76
C ILE A 132 -8.85 -1.19 -13.96
N THR A 133 -7.69 -1.33 -14.60
CA THR A 133 -6.39 -1.09 -13.96
C THR A 133 -5.51 -0.19 -14.82
N SER A 134 -4.61 0.53 -14.16
CA SER A 134 -3.56 1.33 -14.76
C SER A 134 -2.20 0.92 -14.21
N ARG A 135 -1.18 0.88 -15.09
CA ARG A 135 0.22 0.60 -14.76
C ARG A 135 1.12 1.84 -14.84
N ASP A 136 0.58 2.95 -15.28
CA ASP A 136 1.29 4.19 -15.60
C ASP A 136 0.76 5.40 -14.81
N GLY A 137 0.28 5.13 -13.58
CA GLY A 137 -0.19 6.17 -12.68
C GLY A 137 -1.50 6.83 -13.08
N GLY A 138 -2.36 6.11 -13.83
CA GLY A 138 -3.67 6.60 -14.24
C GLY A 138 -3.70 7.24 -15.63
N SER A 139 -2.58 7.19 -16.38
CA SER A 139 -2.52 7.78 -17.73
C SER A 139 -3.27 6.92 -18.76
N THR A 140 -3.19 5.59 -18.63
CA THR A 140 -3.95 4.66 -19.47
C THR A 140 -4.61 3.58 -18.61
N TRP A 141 -5.77 3.10 -19.07
CA TRP A 141 -6.58 2.13 -18.36
C TRP A 141 -6.94 0.95 -19.25
N MET A 142 -7.02 -0.24 -18.66
CA MET A 142 -7.42 -1.46 -19.35
C MET A 142 -8.34 -2.32 -18.47
N PRO A 143 -9.25 -3.12 -19.06
CA PRO A 143 -10.03 -4.08 -18.30
C PRO A 143 -9.13 -5.10 -17.59
N SER A 144 -9.25 -5.19 -16.29
CA SER A 144 -8.50 -6.16 -15.47
C SER A 144 -9.12 -6.21 -14.09
N VAL A 145 -9.10 -7.35 -13.45
CA VAL A 145 -9.60 -7.56 -12.09
C VAL A 145 -8.49 -7.47 -11.03
N MET A 146 -7.23 -7.29 -11.46
CA MET A 146 -6.08 -7.34 -10.54
C MET A 146 -6.13 -6.18 -9.54
N LEU A 147 -5.95 -6.50 -8.25
CA LEU A 147 -5.78 -5.56 -7.15
C LEU A 147 -4.39 -5.80 -6.55
N SER A 148 -3.48 -4.84 -6.70
CA SER A 148 -2.06 -5.04 -6.44
C SER A 148 -1.38 -3.75 -5.97
N HIS A 149 -0.24 -3.89 -5.31
CA HIS A 149 0.64 -2.78 -4.91
C HIS A 149 1.40 -2.14 -6.10
N THR A 150 1.36 -2.77 -7.28
CA THR A 150 2.00 -2.26 -8.50
C THR A 150 1.04 -1.60 -9.48
N LEU A 151 -0.25 -1.54 -9.16
CA LEU A 151 -1.32 -1.07 -10.04
C LEU A 151 -2.23 -0.09 -9.31
N LEU A 152 -2.82 0.81 -10.09
CA LEU A 152 -4.05 1.50 -9.68
C LEU A 152 -5.26 0.73 -10.22
N THR A 153 -6.24 0.47 -9.37
CA THR A 153 -7.47 -0.24 -9.73
C THR A 153 -8.64 0.71 -9.53
N ALA A 154 -9.47 0.89 -10.55
CA ALA A 154 -10.68 1.72 -10.52
C ALA A 154 -11.87 0.97 -11.10
N VAL A 155 -13.01 1.62 -11.15
CA VAL A 155 -14.19 1.12 -11.85
C VAL A 155 -14.62 2.05 -12.98
N ALA A 156 -15.20 1.47 -14.02
CA ALA A 156 -15.71 2.16 -15.18
C ALA A 156 -17.07 1.57 -15.59
N ASN A 157 -17.83 2.29 -16.42
CA ASN A 157 -19.00 1.73 -17.07
C ASN A 157 -18.61 0.50 -17.92
N ASN A 158 -19.52 -0.45 -18.10
CA ASN A 158 -19.21 -1.74 -18.74
C ASN A 158 -18.66 -1.63 -20.17
N ASP A 159 -18.99 -0.55 -20.88
CA ASP A 159 -18.58 -0.32 -22.27
C ASP A 159 -17.36 0.64 -22.38
N ASP A 160 -16.80 1.09 -21.24
CA ASP A 160 -15.72 2.09 -21.20
C ASP A 160 -14.56 1.61 -20.33
N VAL A 161 -13.45 2.30 -20.42
CA VAL A 161 -12.26 2.13 -19.56
C VAL A 161 -11.87 3.42 -18.86
N THR A 162 -12.75 4.42 -18.85
CA THR A 162 -12.54 5.69 -18.15
C THR A 162 -13.06 5.57 -16.72
N PRO A 163 -12.27 5.89 -15.69
CA PRO A 163 -12.73 5.91 -14.31
C PRO A 163 -13.96 6.80 -14.13
N ILE A 164 -14.90 6.38 -13.30
CA ILE A 164 -16.12 7.12 -12.97
C ILE A 164 -16.08 7.60 -11.50
N ALA A 165 -16.71 8.75 -11.24
CA ALA A 165 -16.96 9.21 -9.88
C ALA A 165 -18.11 8.40 -9.29
N ILE A 166 -17.91 7.86 -8.09
CA ILE A 166 -18.90 7.05 -7.37
C ILE A 166 -18.92 7.41 -5.89
N GLN A 167 -20.04 7.18 -5.23
CA GLN A 167 -20.19 7.37 -3.80
C GLN A 167 -20.10 6.04 -3.05
N GLU A 168 -20.65 4.97 -3.61
CA GLU A 168 -20.65 3.64 -3.01
C GLU A 168 -20.05 2.62 -3.96
N LEU A 169 -19.15 1.79 -3.44
CA LEU A 169 -18.65 0.61 -4.15
C LEU A 169 -18.82 -0.61 -3.27
N ASP A 170 -19.44 -1.65 -3.81
CA ASP A 170 -19.45 -3.00 -3.27
C ASP A 170 -18.81 -3.95 -4.30
N ALA A 171 -17.91 -4.81 -3.85
CA ALA A 171 -17.20 -5.75 -4.71
C ALA A 171 -16.74 -6.99 -3.94
N GLU A 172 -16.34 -8.04 -4.68
CA GLU A 172 -15.68 -9.21 -4.12
C GLU A 172 -14.16 -9.10 -4.30
N ILE A 173 -13.41 -9.23 -3.19
CA ILE A 173 -11.97 -9.52 -3.27
C ILE A 173 -11.83 -11.04 -3.29
N ARG A 174 -11.27 -11.58 -4.38
CA ARG A 174 -10.91 -13.00 -4.46
C ARG A 174 -9.41 -13.14 -4.25
N LEU A 175 -9.08 -14.05 -3.32
CA LEU A 175 -7.70 -14.38 -2.95
C LEU A 175 -7.32 -15.70 -3.62
N ILE A 176 -6.16 -15.68 -4.28
CA ILE A 176 -5.48 -16.86 -4.81
C ILE A 176 -4.16 -16.96 -4.06
N THR A 177 -3.91 -18.07 -3.39
CA THR A 177 -2.73 -18.26 -2.55
C THR A 177 -1.92 -19.44 -3.05
N HIS A 178 -0.64 -19.22 -3.31
CA HIS A 178 0.31 -20.24 -3.71
C HIS A 178 1.36 -20.46 -2.61
N ILE A 179 1.60 -21.70 -2.26
CA ILE A 179 2.73 -22.10 -1.43
C ILE A 179 3.85 -22.58 -2.36
N ALA A 180 5.08 -22.22 -2.08
CA ALA A 180 6.26 -22.61 -2.81
C ALA A 180 6.44 -24.15 -2.81
N PRO A 181 7.16 -24.72 -3.80
CA PRO A 181 7.45 -26.15 -3.84
C PRO A 181 8.06 -26.65 -2.53
N ALA A 182 7.62 -27.80 -2.04
CA ALA A 182 8.11 -28.34 -0.76
C ALA A 182 9.63 -28.56 -0.76
N ASN A 183 10.24 -28.82 -1.92
CA ASN A 183 11.69 -28.96 -2.05
C ASN A 183 12.47 -27.65 -1.90
N ASP A 184 11.80 -26.50 -2.04
CA ASP A 184 12.40 -25.17 -1.92
C ASP A 184 12.28 -24.62 -0.49
N LEU A 185 11.68 -25.39 0.43
CA LEU A 185 11.39 -25.00 1.80
C LEU A 185 12.00 -25.98 2.80
N THR A 186 12.62 -25.45 3.85
CA THR A 186 13.02 -26.22 5.04
C THR A 186 11.82 -26.37 5.98
N LEU A 187 11.19 -27.53 5.97
CA LEU A 187 9.95 -27.83 6.68
C LEU A 187 10.17 -28.83 7.85
N THR A 188 11.25 -28.62 8.61
CA THR A 188 11.55 -29.44 9.82
C THR A 188 10.70 -29.03 11.02
N ASP A 189 10.25 -27.79 11.04
CA ASP A 189 9.42 -27.18 12.07
C ASP A 189 8.18 -26.54 11.44
N GLU A 190 7.22 -26.06 12.28
CA GLU A 190 6.08 -25.31 11.77
C GLU A 190 6.55 -23.98 11.16
N VAL A 191 6.16 -23.73 9.93
CA VAL A 191 6.43 -22.46 9.20
C VAL A 191 5.12 -21.69 9.09
N PRO A 192 5.05 -20.44 9.54
CA PRO A 192 3.84 -19.65 9.44
C PRO A 192 3.58 -19.22 8.00
N ILE A 193 2.30 -19.23 7.59
CA ILE A 193 1.82 -18.51 6.41
C ILE A 193 1.48 -17.09 6.90
N ASP A 194 2.39 -16.14 6.72
CA ASP A 194 2.32 -14.79 7.29
C ASP A 194 2.16 -13.73 6.20
N GLY A 195 1.06 -13.78 5.46
CA GLY A 195 0.69 -12.77 4.48
C GLY A 195 0.02 -11.57 5.14
N HIS A 196 0.38 -10.36 4.71
CA HIS A 196 -0.25 -9.14 5.19
C HIS A 196 -0.30 -8.08 4.10
N ALA A 197 -1.50 -7.62 3.74
CA ALA A 197 -1.72 -6.56 2.77
C ALA A 197 -2.65 -5.48 3.34
N THR A 198 -2.42 -4.22 2.95
CA THR A 198 -3.31 -3.10 3.27
C THR A 198 -4.00 -2.64 2.00
N VAL A 199 -5.32 -2.54 2.00
CA VAL A 199 -6.08 -1.92 0.89
C VAL A 199 -6.14 -0.43 1.13
N GLN A 200 -5.74 0.35 0.12
CA GLN A 200 -5.74 1.82 0.16
C GLN A 200 -6.72 2.41 -0.86
N VAL A 201 -7.33 3.53 -0.49
CA VAL A 201 -8.05 4.43 -1.38
C VAL A 201 -7.13 5.61 -1.72
N ASN A 202 -6.95 5.90 -3.00
CA ASN A 202 -6.22 7.07 -3.48
C ASN A 202 -7.17 7.91 -4.34
N TYR A 203 -7.19 9.21 -4.12
CA TYR A 203 -8.01 10.13 -4.90
C TYR A 203 -7.32 10.50 -6.21
N LEU A 204 -8.11 10.56 -7.31
CA LEU A 204 -7.63 10.96 -8.63
C LEU A 204 -7.75 12.48 -8.84
#